data_d2df5a54dd7202434a224c35f7a3a6fc
#
_entry.id   d2df5a54dd7202434a224c35f7a3a6fc
#
_cell.length_a   1.000
_cell.length_b   1.000
_cell.length_c   1.000
_cell.angle_alpha   90.00
_cell.angle_beta   90.00
_cell.angle_gamma   90.00
#
_symmetry.space_group_name_H-M   'P 1'
#
loop_
_entity.id
_entity.type
_entity.pdbx_description
1 polymer ?
#
loop_
_entity_poly.entity_id
_entity_poly.type
_entity_poly.pdbx_seq_one_letter_code
_entity_poly.pdbx_strand_id
1 'polypeptide(L)' 'FQNIKITPAKLPVHLVIDGKISYSSLNQIKKDTNWLFSKLHIENKKQLKNIVLAVFETEKNQINVHYKND' A
#
# COMPACT_ATOMS: atom_id res chain seq x y z
N PHE A 1 29.14 2.69 8.28
CA PHE A 1 28.74 2.72 8.34
C PHE A 1 27.77 2.73 8.42
N GLN A 2 27.49 2.76 8.60
CA GLN A 2 26.75 2.72 8.79
C GLN A 2 25.76 3.02 8.86
N ASN A 3 25.43 3.16 8.97
CA ASN A 3 24.58 3.50 9.14
C ASN A 3 23.63 4.04 8.75
N ILE A 4 23.48 4.01 8.47
CA ILE A 4 22.83 4.61 8.01
C ILE A 4 21.66 4.55 7.99
N LYS A 5 21.08 5.12 8.22
CA LYS A 5 20.01 5.06 8.40
C LYS A 5 19.24 5.63 7.50
N ILE A 6 18.86 5.22 6.59
CA ILE A 6 18.06 5.71 5.69
C ILE A 6 16.78 5.78 6.18
N THR A 7 16.07 6.80 6.07
CA THR A 7 14.82 6.91 6.57
C THR A 7 13.88 6.26 5.73
N PRO A 8 13.30 5.18 6.08
CA PRO A 8 12.33 4.47 5.30
C PRO A 8 11.08 5.26 5.07
N ALA A 9 10.86 6.24 5.85
CA ALA A 9 9.66 7.03 5.71
C ALA A 9 9.53 7.71 4.38
N LYS A 10 10.61 7.88 3.68
CA LYS A 10 10.54 8.52 2.40
C LYS A 10 10.33 7.58 1.25
N LEU A 11 10.32 6.29 1.52
CA LEU A 11 10.17 5.32 0.48
C LEU A 11 8.71 4.92 0.32
N PRO A 12 8.27 4.71 -0.88
CA PRO A 12 6.90 4.24 -1.07
C PRO A 12 6.74 2.83 -0.52
N VAL A 13 5.56 2.55 0.00
CA VAL A 13 5.27 1.27 0.58
C VAL A 13 4.23 0.57 -0.29
N HIS A 14 4.58 -0.62 -0.76
CA HIS A 14 3.66 -1.36 -1.62
C HIS A 14 2.65 -2.11 -0.77
N LEU A 15 1.41 -1.69 -0.83
CA LEU A 15 0.36 -2.26 0.01
C LEU A 15 -0.41 -3.38 -0.67
N VAL A 16 -0.58 -3.30 -1.98
CA VAL A 16 -1.24 -4.35 -2.74
C VAL A 16 -0.38 -4.66 -3.94
N ILE A 17 -0.13 -5.93 -4.18
CA ILE A 17 0.64 -6.36 -5.32
C ILE A 17 -0.13 -7.48 -6.00
N ASP A 18 -0.48 -7.27 -7.24
CA ASP A 18 -1.20 -8.27 -8.04
C ASP A 18 -2.44 -8.77 -7.31
N GLY A 19 -3.20 -7.84 -6.76
CA GLY A 19 -4.43 -8.17 -6.09
C GLY A 19 -4.30 -8.76 -4.71
N LYS A 20 -3.08 -8.82 -4.19
CA LYS A 20 -2.85 -9.43 -2.88
C LYS A 20 -2.34 -8.40 -1.90
N ILE A 21 -2.88 -8.42 -0.72
CA ILE A 21 -2.49 -7.49 0.31
C ILE A 21 -1.15 -7.87 0.91
N SER A 22 -0.28 -6.89 1.07
CA SER A 22 0.97 -7.10 1.76
C SER A 22 0.78 -6.73 3.22
N TYR A 23 0.46 -7.74 4.03
CA TYR A 23 0.18 -7.49 5.44
C TYR A 23 1.40 -6.96 6.19
N SER A 24 2.57 -7.38 5.79
CA SER A 24 3.77 -6.88 6.46
C SER A 24 3.96 -5.39 6.20
N SER A 25 3.58 -4.93 5.01
CA SER A 25 3.67 -3.51 4.71
C SER A 25 2.66 -2.71 5.52
N LEU A 26 1.45 -3.24 5.66
CA LEU A 26 0.45 -2.58 6.50
C LEU A 26 0.94 -2.46 7.94
N ASN A 27 1.54 -3.53 8.42
CA ASN A 27 2.07 -3.54 9.76
C ASN A 27 3.18 -2.51 9.91
N GLN A 28 3.98 -2.37 8.89
CA GLN A 28 5.08 -1.43 8.89
C GLN A 28 4.61 0.00 9.06
N ILE A 29 3.48 0.34 8.48
CA ILE A 29 2.94 1.68 8.61
C ILE A 29 1.86 1.76 9.68
N LYS A 30 1.68 0.67 10.42
CA LYS A 30 0.75 0.60 11.56
C LYS A 30 -0.69 0.86 11.17
N LYS A 31 -1.08 0.29 10.04
CA LYS A 31 -2.46 0.39 9.56
C LYS A 31 -3.03 -1.01 9.39
N ASP A 32 -4.33 -1.08 9.21
CA ASP A 32 -4.97 -2.38 9.07
C ASP A 32 -5.72 -2.45 7.75
N THR A 33 -6.38 -3.58 7.52
CA THR A 33 -7.08 -3.76 6.26
C THR A 33 -8.29 -2.84 6.12
N ASN A 34 -8.91 -2.49 7.22
CA ASN A 34 -10.03 -1.56 7.16
C ASN A 34 -9.58 -0.20 6.63
N TRP A 35 -8.44 0.25 7.11
CA TRP A 35 -7.87 1.49 6.62
C TRP A 35 -7.56 1.39 5.13
N LEU A 36 -6.98 0.26 4.74
CA LEU A 36 -6.60 0.06 3.34
C LEU A 36 -7.82 0.06 2.43
N PHE A 37 -8.86 -0.65 2.80
CA PHE A 37 -10.07 -0.70 2.01
C PHE A 37 -10.69 0.69 1.89
N SER A 38 -10.64 1.44 2.96
CA SER A 38 -11.16 2.79 2.96
C SER A 38 -10.38 3.68 1.98
N LYS A 39 -9.07 3.54 1.99
CA LYS A 39 -8.23 4.34 1.11
C LYS A 39 -8.40 3.94 -0.36
N LEU A 40 -8.66 2.67 -0.60
CA LEU A 40 -8.84 2.19 -1.95
C LEU A 40 -10.27 2.36 -2.44
N HIS A 41 -11.16 2.76 -1.55
CA HIS A 41 -12.58 2.92 -1.87
C HIS A 41 -13.20 1.62 -2.35
N ILE A 42 -12.85 0.52 -1.70
CA ILE A 42 -13.42 -0.77 -2.03
C ILE A 42 -14.14 -1.32 -0.81
N GLU A 43 -15.05 -2.22 -1.05
CA GLU A 43 -15.88 -2.77 0.02
C GLU A 43 -15.51 -4.17 0.42
N ASN A 44 -14.87 -4.91 -0.45
CA ASN A 44 -14.51 -6.27 -0.11
C ASN A 44 -13.29 -6.73 -0.89
N LYS A 45 -12.82 -7.90 -0.55
CA LYS A 45 -11.60 -8.42 -1.15
C LYS A 45 -11.72 -8.73 -2.63
N LYS A 46 -12.91 -8.95 -3.10
CA LYS A 46 -13.07 -9.26 -4.50
C LYS A 46 -12.62 -8.13 -5.38
N GLN A 47 -12.76 -6.93 -4.89
CA GLN A 47 -12.39 -5.76 -5.67
C GLN A 47 -10.88 -5.61 -5.78
N LEU A 48 -10.13 -6.29 -4.93
CA LEU A 48 -8.69 -6.25 -5.01
C LEU A 48 -8.17 -6.88 -6.30
N LYS A 49 -8.93 -7.79 -6.87
CA LYS A 49 -8.49 -8.45 -8.08
C LYS A 49 -8.24 -7.49 -9.23
N ASN A 50 -8.87 -6.35 -9.18
CA ASN A 50 -8.70 -5.37 -10.24
C ASN A 50 -7.51 -4.46 -10.02
N ILE A 51 -6.86 -4.59 -8.89
CA ILE A 51 -5.72 -3.76 -8.56
C ILE A 51 -4.42 -4.50 -8.80
N VAL A 52 -3.61 -3.96 -9.69
CA VAL A 52 -2.31 -4.54 -9.93
C VAL A 52 -1.34 -4.11 -8.87
N LEU A 53 -1.42 -2.86 -8.48
CA LEU A 53 -0.47 -2.33 -7.52
C LEU A 53 -1.07 -1.15 -6.77
N ALA A 54 -0.91 -1.12 -5.48
CA ALA A 54 -1.28 0.03 -4.68
C ALA A 54 -0.08 0.42 -3.84
N VAL A 55 0.36 1.64 -3.98
CA VAL A 55 1.57 2.14 -3.33
C VAL A 55 1.20 3.33 -2.47
N PHE A 56 1.65 3.30 -1.23
CA PHE A 56 1.40 4.42 -0.32
C PHE A 56 2.66 5.25 -0.22
N GLU A 57 2.52 6.52 -0.53
CA GLU A 57 3.64 7.44 -0.42
C GLU A 57 3.57 8.10 0.93
N THR A 58 4.39 7.65 1.84
CA THR A 58 4.34 8.11 3.21
C THR A 58 4.62 9.60 3.34
N GLU A 59 5.51 10.08 2.54
CA GLU A 59 5.87 11.49 2.61
C GLU A 59 4.70 12.39 2.25
N LYS A 60 3.89 11.99 1.29
CA LYS A 60 2.75 12.78 0.87
C LYS A 60 1.44 12.33 1.47
N ASN A 61 1.49 11.26 2.22
CA ASN A 61 0.30 10.67 2.82
C ASN A 61 -0.75 10.39 1.75
N GLN A 62 -0.30 9.82 0.65
CA GLN A 62 -1.12 9.62 -0.52
C GLN A 62 -0.98 8.22 -1.04
N ILE A 63 -2.02 7.68 -1.63
CA ILE A 63 -1.95 6.34 -2.14
C ILE A 63 -2.17 6.37 -3.65
N ASN A 64 -1.33 5.65 -4.37
CA ASN A 64 -1.44 5.56 -5.82
C ASN A 64 -1.86 4.16 -6.18
N VAL A 65 -2.87 4.04 -7.02
CA VAL A 65 -3.42 2.75 -7.36
C VAL A 65 -3.36 2.53 -8.86
N HIS A 66 -2.89 1.38 -9.27
CA HIS A 66 -2.83 1.00 -10.66
C HIS A 66 -3.79 -0.16 -10.88
N TYR A 67 -4.74 0.02 -11.78
CA TYR A 67 -5.75 -0.98 -12.03
C TYR A 67 -5.38 -1.88 -13.19
N LYS A 68 -5.88 -3.10 -13.14
CA LYS A 68 -5.55 -4.07 -14.10
C LYS A 68 -5.97 -3.78 -15.48
N ASN A 69 -7.05 -3.14 -15.66
CA ASN A 69 -7.48 -2.92 -16.90
C ASN A 69 -7.44 -1.77 -17.41
N ASP A 70 -6.95 -1.46 -17.96
CA ASP A 70 -6.89 -0.35 -18.36
C ASP A 70 -6.77 -0.12 -19.08
#